data_d2b9907f417c91d96e3871309f181596
#
_entry.id   d2b9907f417c91d96e3871309f181596
#
_cell.length_a   1.000
_cell.length_b   1.000
_cell.length_c   1.000
_cell.angle_alpha   90.00
_cell.angle_beta   90.00
_cell.angle_gamma   90.00
#
_symmetry.space_group_name_H-M   'P 1'
#
loop_
_entity.id
_entity.type
_entity.pdbx_description
1 polymer ?
#
loop_
_entity_poly.entity_id
_entity_poly.type
_entity_poly.pdbx_seq_one_letter_code
_entity_poly.pdbx_strand_id
1 'polypeptide(L)'
;MPAPGEPYVRYGGHTSCVGLARAGEQPCLVLDAGTGLVNLDAVLGPAAFRGTLLLGHLHWDHTQGMPFFAAGARPGHRVAVLLPAQGQGQDAELVLARTMSPPHFPIEPHALGEGWRFGSIEEGEHEIEGFSVLAREIPHKGGRTFGYRVSDGTHAVAYFSDHHPLALGSGPSGLGELHPAAVALARDVDLLIHDAQYTVGELPALAYLGHSCAEYAISLAAKAGARQVCLFHHAPRRTDDALDELAARHADGSIPVFAARDGLTVRLASRESPQEERGLRQ
;
A
#
# COMPACT_ATOMS: atom_id res chain seq x y z
N MET A 1 4.14 2.21 -14.52
CA MET A 1 4.72 3.57 -14.47
C MET A 1 3.80 4.51 -15.22
N PRO A 2 3.42 5.64 -14.63
CA PRO A 2 2.60 6.63 -15.32
C PRO A 2 3.33 7.21 -16.54
N ALA A 3 2.55 7.78 -17.45
CA ALA A 3 3.12 8.44 -18.60
C ALA A 3 3.88 9.70 -18.18
N PRO A 4 5.02 10.03 -18.77
CA PRO A 4 5.73 11.28 -18.49
C PRO A 4 5.01 12.45 -19.17
N GLY A 5 5.12 13.64 -18.58
CA GLY A 5 4.64 14.88 -19.18
C GLY A 5 3.80 15.73 -18.25
N GLU A 6 3.54 16.96 -18.67
CA GLU A 6 2.80 17.98 -17.90
C GLU A 6 1.48 17.49 -17.30
N PRO A 7 0.65 16.67 -17.98
CA PRO A 7 -0.64 16.21 -17.42
C PRO A 7 -0.53 15.25 -16.22
N TYR A 8 0.69 14.85 -15.81
CA TYR A 8 0.92 13.82 -14.78
C TYR A 8 1.83 14.29 -13.63
N VAL A 9 2.31 15.54 -13.66
CA VAL A 9 3.35 16.00 -12.73
C VAL A 9 2.85 16.33 -11.32
N ARG A 10 1.57 16.63 -11.14
CA ARG A 10 0.99 16.99 -9.84
C ARG A 10 0.79 15.76 -8.94
N TYR A 11 0.43 14.64 -9.52
CA TYR A 11 0.30 13.37 -8.81
C TYR A 11 1.57 12.54 -8.84
N GLY A 12 2.42 12.77 -9.81
CA GLY A 12 3.71 12.12 -9.96
C GLY A 12 3.66 10.81 -10.72
N GLY A 13 4.80 10.16 -10.81
CA GLY A 13 5.03 9.01 -11.67
C GLY A 13 5.63 7.80 -10.98
N HIS A 14 5.80 7.83 -9.69
CA HIS A 14 6.35 6.70 -8.96
C HIS A 14 5.29 5.62 -8.70
N THR A 15 5.76 4.38 -8.61
CA THR A 15 4.93 3.23 -8.31
C THR A 15 4.87 2.96 -6.79
N SER A 16 4.08 1.99 -6.39
CA SER A 16 3.62 1.72 -5.03
C SER A 16 4.73 1.72 -3.97
N CYS A 17 4.64 2.67 -3.04
CA CYS A 17 5.51 2.77 -1.87
C CYS A 17 4.85 3.66 -0.81
N VAL A 18 4.61 3.14 0.39
CA VAL A 18 4.03 3.88 1.51
C VAL A 18 4.88 3.71 2.76
N GLY A 19 5.55 4.77 3.20
CA GLY A 19 6.32 4.77 4.45
C GLY A 19 5.44 5.04 5.66
N LEU A 20 5.57 4.24 6.71
CA LEU A 20 4.88 4.40 7.98
C LEU A 20 5.88 4.80 9.08
N ALA A 21 5.50 5.81 9.85
CA ALA A 21 6.27 6.32 10.97
C ALA A 21 5.36 6.63 12.15
N ARG A 22 5.86 6.49 13.37
CA ARG A 22 5.22 7.08 14.54
C ARG A 22 5.47 8.59 14.57
N ALA A 23 4.65 9.30 15.32
CA ALA A 23 4.78 10.73 15.46
C ALA A 23 6.19 11.13 15.95
N GLY A 24 6.88 11.96 15.18
CA GLY A 24 8.24 12.44 15.47
C GLY A 24 9.37 11.46 15.11
N GLU A 25 9.07 10.30 14.56
CA GLU A 25 10.06 9.31 14.13
C GLU A 25 10.23 9.29 12.61
N GLN A 26 11.31 8.68 12.15
CA GLN A 26 11.54 8.38 10.73
C GLN A 26 10.75 7.12 10.33
N PRO A 27 10.33 7.01 9.07
CA PRO A 27 9.71 5.79 8.57
C PRO A 27 10.61 4.57 8.74
N CYS A 28 10.08 3.51 9.39
CA CYS A 28 10.80 2.26 9.62
C CYS A 28 10.04 1.02 9.08
N LEU A 29 8.78 1.17 8.73
CA LEU A 29 7.99 0.16 8.01
C LEU A 29 7.52 0.76 6.69
N VAL A 30 7.82 0.10 5.58
CA VAL A 30 7.46 0.55 4.24
C VAL A 30 6.61 -0.52 3.57
N LEU A 31 5.44 -0.14 3.10
CA LEU A 31 4.54 -1.03 2.35
C LEU A 31 4.85 -0.85 0.86
N ASP A 32 5.25 -1.94 0.24
CA ASP A 32 5.80 -2.05 -1.11
C ASP A 32 7.11 -1.26 -1.35
N ALA A 33 7.85 -1.69 -2.36
CA ALA A 33 9.15 -1.18 -2.74
C ALA A 33 9.22 -0.84 -4.24
N GLY A 34 8.15 -0.25 -4.76
CA GLY A 34 8.12 0.31 -6.11
C GLY A 34 9.06 1.51 -6.26
N THR A 35 9.01 2.19 -7.39
CA THR A 35 9.91 3.32 -7.66
C THR A 35 9.73 4.48 -6.68
N GLY A 36 8.57 4.58 -5.99
CA GLY A 36 8.33 5.54 -4.91
C GLY A 36 9.31 5.42 -3.74
N LEU A 37 10.01 4.29 -3.61
CA LEU A 37 11.05 4.08 -2.60
C LEU A 37 12.20 5.10 -2.73
N VAL A 38 12.48 5.58 -3.95
CA VAL A 38 13.47 6.64 -4.20
C VAL A 38 13.07 7.95 -3.51
N ASN A 39 11.77 8.25 -3.42
CA ASN A 39 11.29 9.46 -2.74
C ASN A 39 11.47 9.37 -1.20
N LEU A 40 11.51 8.17 -0.64
CA LEU A 40 11.78 7.98 0.78
C LEU A 40 13.19 8.47 1.16
N ASP A 41 14.16 8.44 0.24
CA ASP A 41 15.48 9.01 0.45
C ASP A 41 15.44 10.50 0.82
N ALA A 42 14.52 11.26 0.23
CA ALA A 42 14.35 12.68 0.55
C ALA A 42 13.76 12.88 1.97
N VAL A 43 12.86 11.99 2.39
CA VAL A 43 12.25 12.01 3.73
C VAL A 43 13.30 11.64 4.79
N LEU A 44 14.13 10.65 4.51
CA LEU A 44 15.19 10.17 5.42
C LEU A 44 16.38 11.15 5.49
N GLY A 45 16.55 12.03 4.50
CA GLY A 45 17.70 12.93 4.39
C GLY A 45 19.01 12.14 4.33
N PRO A 46 20.05 12.48 5.12
CA PRO A 46 21.33 11.76 5.12
C PRO A 46 21.30 10.43 5.90
N ALA A 47 20.24 10.11 6.63
CA ALA A 47 20.18 8.93 7.46
C ALA A 47 20.16 7.64 6.63
N ALA A 48 20.77 6.57 7.15
CA ALA A 48 20.61 5.23 6.61
C ALA A 48 19.24 4.67 6.99
N PHE A 49 18.61 3.93 6.10
CA PHE A 49 17.35 3.25 6.42
C PHE A 49 17.60 2.09 7.39
N ARG A 50 16.75 2.00 8.41
CA ARG A 50 16.74 0.91 9.38
C ARG A 50 15.30 0.48 9.60
N GLY A 51 14.88 -0.56 8.90
CA GLY A 51 13.47 -0.96 8.92
C GLY A 51 13.17 -2.13 8.02
N THR A 52 11.88 -2.29 7.74
CA THR A 52 11.33 -3.39 6.94
C THR A 52 10.59 -2.86 5.73
N LEU A 53 10.86 -3.44 4.56
CA LEU A 53 10.06 -3.34 3.35
C LEU A 53 9.09 -4.53 3.35
N LEU A 54 7.80 -4.28 3.48
CA LEU A 54 6.75 -5.28 3.54
C LEU A 54 5.98 -5.28 2.23
N LEU A 55 6.21 -6.28 1.38
CA LEU A 55 5.65 -6.33 0.04
C LEU A 55 4.23 -6.91 0.06
N GLY A 56 3.31 -6.27 -0.66
CA GLY A 56 1.97 -6.80 -0.89
C GLY A 56 1.98 -7.99 -1.85
N HIS A 57 2.80 -7.89 -2.91
CA HIS A 57 3.06 -8.95 -3.89
C HIS A 57 4.33 -8.64 -4.70
N LEU A 58 4.60 -9.42 -5.77
CA LEU A 58 5.90 -9.41 -6.44
C LEU A 58 5.89 -8.84 -7.86
N HIS A 59 4.86 -8.13 -8.28
CA HIS A 59 4.89 -7.43 -9.56
C HIS A 59 6.00 -6.35 -9.56
N TRP A 60 6.49 -6.01 -10.74
CA TRP A 60 7.66 -5.14 -10.87
C TRP A 60 7.44 -3.74 -10.26
N ASP A 61 6.25 -3.21 -10.41
CA ASP A 61 5.89 -1.90 -9.88
C ASP A 61 5.80 -1.85 -8.34
N HIS A 62 5.95 -3.01 -7.68
CA HIS A 62 6.03 -3.13 -6.22
C HIS A 62 7.42 -3.53 -5.71
N THR A 63 8.38 -3.82 -6.61
CA THR A 63 9.70 -4.35 -6.23
C THR A 63 10.87 -3.61 -6.86
N GLN A 64 10.68 -2.95 -8.00
CA GLN A 64 11.77 -2.40 -8.83
C GLN A 64 12.50 -1.20 -8.21
N GLY A 65 12.00 -0.62 -7.11
CA GLY A 65 12.67 0.48 -6.41
C GLY A 65 13.84 0.03 -5.53
N MET A 66 13.88 -1.23 -5.11
CA MET A 66 14.89 -1.74 -4.18
C MET A 66 16.35 -1.47 -4.63
N PRO A 67 16.75 -1.73 -5.90
CA PRO A 67 18.12 -1.49 -6.34
C PRO A 67 18.53 0.00 -6.37
N PHE A 68 17.56 0.90 -6.32
CA PHE A 68 17.77 2.35 -6.41
C PHE A 68 17.56 3.07 -5.08
N PHE A 69 17.39 2.33 -4.00
CA PHE A 69 17.17 2.87 -2.66
C PHE A 69 18.49 3.25 -1.99
N ALA A 70 18.88 4.52 -2.14
CA ALA A 70 20.17 5.00 -1.65
C ALA A 70 20.32 4.89 -0.13
N ALA A 71 19.26 5.16 0.66
CA ALA A 71 19.31 5.01 2.12
C ALA A 71 19.52 3.55 2.57
N GLY A 72 19.12 2.59 1.74
CA GLY A 72 19.37 1.17 1.92
C GLY A 72 20.79 0.71 1.62
N ALA A 73 21.65 1.61 1.08
CA ALA A 73 23.07 1.35 0.80
C ALA A 73 24.01 2.19 1.67
N ARG A 74 23.51 3.13 2.48
CA ARG A 74 24.34 4.00 3.35
C ARG A 74 24.94 3.22 4.51
N PRO A 75 26.13 3.62 5.04
CA PRO A 75 26.75 2.98 6.19
C PRO A 75 25.77 2.86 7.38
N GLY A 76 25.65 1.67 7.95
CA GLY A 76 24.76 1.40 9.08
C GLY A 76 23.31 1.07 8.70
N HIS A 77 23.00 0.91 7.41
CA HIS A 77 21.69 0.44 6.98
C HIS A 77 21.34 -0.94 7.55
N ARG A 78 20.05 -1.17 7.73
CA ARG A 78 19.45 -2.46 8.04
C ARG A 78 18.11 -2.53 7.31
N VAL A 79 18.02 -3.37 6.31
CA VAL A 79 16.84 -3.53 5.48
C VAL A 79 16.36 -4.98 5.53
N ALA A 80 15.23 -5.23 6.16
CA ALA A 80 14.52 -6.49 6.02
C ALA A 80 13.51 -6.35 4.87
N VAL A 81 13.43 -7.35 4.00
CA VAL A 81 12.41 -7.46 2.96
C VAL A 81 11.56 -8.66 3.29
N LEU A 82 10.28 -8.44 3.55
CA LEU A 82 9.31 -9.49 3.79
C LEU A 82 8.31 -9.55 2.63
N LEU A 83 8.17 -10.71 2.01
CA LEU A 83 7.25 -10.94 0.90
C LEU A 83 6.25 -12.05 1.23
N PRO A 84 5.02 -12.02 0.66
CA PRO A 84 4.09 -13.12 0.82
C PRO A 84 4.73 -14.44 0.39
N ALA A 85 4.68 -15.45 1.26
CA ALA A 85 5.21 -16.77 0.94
C ALA A 85 4.51 -17.34 -0.31
N GLN A 86 5.27 -17.58 -1.38
CA GLN A 86 4.74 -18.02 -2.68
C GLN A 86 4.56 -19.55 -2.77
N GLY A 87 4.91 -20.27 -1.72
CA GLY A 87 4.81 -21.72 -1.59
C GLY A 87 5.64 -22.21 -0.42
N GLN A 88 5.36 -23.43 0.06
CA GLN A 88 6.07 -24.00 1.20
C GLN A 88 7.57 -24.16 0.90
N GLY A 89 8.40 -23.62 1.80
CA GLY A 89 9.87 -23.78 1.75
C GLY A 89 10.55 -23.00 0.62
N GLN A 90 9.87 -22.07 -0.06
CA GLN A 90 10.53 -21.23 -1.04
C GLN A 90 11.35 -20.14 -0.34
N ASP A 91 12.62 -20.06 -0.74
CA ASP A 91 13.52 -19.00 -0.29
C ASP A 91 13.12 -17.66 -0.91
N ALA A 92 12.90 -16.65 -0.06
CA ALA A 92 12.42 -15.32 -0.47
C ALA A 92 13.43 -14.62 -1.41
N GLU A 93 14.72 -14.78 -1.14
CA GLU A 93 15.77 -14.18 -1.96
C GLU A 93 15.79 -14.82 -3.35
N LEU A 94 15.69 -16.15 -3.43
CA LEU A 94 15.62 -16.87 -4.70
C LEU A 94 14.36 -16.53 -5.50
N VAL A 95 13.26 -16.25 -4.84
CA VAL A 95 12.03 -15.77 -5.51
C VAL A 95 12.25 -14.42 -6.15
N LEU A 96 12.85 -13.47 -5.43
CA LEU A 96 13.19 -12.14 -5.96
C LEU A 96 14.26 -12.20 -7.06
N ALA A 97 15.22 -13.10 -6.95
CA ALA A 97 16.27 -13.30 -7.95
C ALA A 97 15.74 -13.70 -9.33
N ARG A 98 14.52 -14.21 -9.44
CA ARG A 98 13.90 -14.53 -10.74
C ARG A 98 13.73 -13.29 -11.63
N THR A 99 13.63 -12.11 -11.04
CA THR A 99 13.46 -10.84 -11.76
C THR A 99 14.63 -9.88 -11.54
N MET A 100 15.40 -10.07 -10.44
CA MET A 100 16.56 -9.28 -10.09
C MET A 100 17.83 -10.13 -10.20
N SER A 101 18.20 -10.48 -11.41
CA SER A 101 19.42 -11.22 -11.74
C SER A 101 19.73 -11.11 -13.22
N PRO A 102 20.98 -11.36 -13.67
CA PRO A 102 21.29 -11.46 -15.09
C PRO A 102 20.45 -12.54 -15.81
N PRO A 103 19.97 -12.28 -17.03
CA PRO A 103 20.18 -11.08 -17.85
C PRO A 103 19.20 -9.94 -17.60
N HIS A 104 18.24 -10.06 -16.69
CA HIS A 104 17.18 -9.06 -16.47
C HIS A 104 17.66 -7.85 -15.67
N PHE A 105 18.59 -8.09 -14.71
CA PHE A 105 19.21 -7.06 -13.90
C PHE A 105 20.69 -7.45 -13.62
N PRO A 106 21.63 -6.48 -13.50
CA PRO A 106 23.06 -6.80 -13.41
C PRO A 106 23.50 -7.45 -12.10
N ILE A 107 22.71 -7.34 -11.04
CA ILE A 107 23.02 -7.93 -9.72
C ILE A 107 21.85 -8.78 -9.19
N GLU A 108 22.15 -9.67 -8.27
CA GLU A 108 21.16 -10.44 -7.50
C GLU A 108 20.80 -9.72 -6.17
N PRO A 109 19.72 -10.10 -5.50
CA PRO A 109 19.27 -9.44 -4.26
C PRO A 109 20.33 -9.37 -3.18
N HIS A 110 21.14 -10.42 -2.96
CA HIS A 110 22.21 -10.41 -1.96
C HIS A 110 23.28 -9.34 -2.20
N ALA A 111 23.45 -8.88 -3.43
CA ALA A 111 24.42 -7.85 -3.78
C ALA A 111 23.92 -6.41 -3.51
N LEU A 112 22.68 -6.22 -3.01
CA LEU A 112 22.18 -4.90 -2.58
C LEU A 112 22.94 -4.36 -1.36
N GLY A 113 23.52 -5.23 -0.52
CA GLY A 113 24.36 -4.83 0.61
C GLY A 113 24.28 -5.80 1.78
N GLU A 114 25.32 -5.78 2.62
CA GLU A 114 25.44 -6.70 3.78
C GLU A 114 24.32 -6.52 4.83
N GLY A 115 23.67 -5.35 4.86
CA GLY A 115 22.55 -5.07 5.77
C GLY A 115 21.18 -5.52 5.27
N TRP A 116 21.08 -6.07 4.04
CA TRP A 116 19.83 -6.60 3.49
C TRP A 116 19.57 -8.03 3.94
N ARG A 117 18.33 -8.31 4.27
CA ARG A 117 17.85 -9.66 4.62
C ARG A 117 16.49 -9.88 3.99
N PHE A 118 16.28 -11.08 3.49
CA PHE A 118 15.06 -11.46 2.77
C PHE A 118 14.35 -12.58 3.52
N GLY A 119 13.04 -12.46 3.65
CA GLY A 119 12.20 -13.43 4.33
C GLY A 119 10.80 -13.48 3.77
N SER A 120 10.08 -14.53 4.09
CA SER A 120 8.67 -14.67 3.75
C SER A 120 7.79 -14.37 4.95
N ILE A 121 6.59 -13.84 4.69
CA ILE A 121 5.53 -13.66 5.67
C ILE A 121 4.33 -14.53 5.28
N GLU A 122 3.70 -15.15 6.26
CA GLU A 122 2.45 -15.90 6.11
C GLU A 122 1.27 -15.07 6.59
N GLU A 123 0.06 -15.53 6.31
CA GLU A 123 -1.14 -14.94 6.92
C GLU A 123 -1.08 -15.05 8.43
N GLY A 124 -1.56 -14.02 9.10
CA GLY A 124 -1.57 -14.00 10.57
C GLY A 124 -1.28 -12.63 11.15
N GLU A 125 -1.10 -12.61 12.46
CA GLU A 125 -0.68 -11.46 13.23
C GLU A 125 0.85 -11.50 13.42
N HIS A 126 1.49 -10.35 13.23
CA HIS A 126 2.94 -10.18 13.32
C HIS A 126 3.26 -8.88 14.06
N GLU A 127 4.42 -8.85 14.72
CA GLU A 127 5.02 -7.63 15.22
C GLU A 127 6.22 -7.27 14.34
N ILE A 128 6.15 -6.12 13.64
CA ILE A 128 7.17 -5.67 12.70
C ILE A 128 7.53 -4.22 13.00
N GLU A 129 8.79 -3.96 13.31
CA GLU A 129 9.30 -2.61 13.66
C GLU A 129 8.46 -1.92 14.77
N GLY A 130 7.88 -2.75 15.67
CA GLY A 130 7.00 -2.30 16.75
C GLY A 130 5.59 -1.88 16.33
N PHE A 131 5.17 -2.20 15.11
CA PHE A 131 3.78 -2.14 14.68
C PHE A 131 3.15 -3.52 14.76
N SER A 132 1.89 -3.59 15.18
CA SER A 132 1.07 -4.78 15.01
C SER A 132 0.58 -4.85 13.57
N VAL A 133 0.88 -5.94 12.89
CA VAL A 133 0.58 -6.15 11.46
C VAL A 133 -0.27 -7.40 11.31
N LEU A 134 -1.50 -7.24 10.82
CA LEU A 134 -2.33 -8.35 10.38
C LEU A 134 -2.19 -8.52 8.86
N ALA A 135 -1.70 -9.66 8.42
CA ALA A 135 -1.56 -10.04 7.01
C ALA A 135 -2.67 -11.02 6.61
N ARG A 136 -3.32 -10.79 5.48
CA ARG A 136 -4.30 -11.69 4.88
C ARG A 136 -4.16 -11.72 3.38
N GLU A 137 -4.35 -12.90 2.79
CA GLU A 137 -4.42 -13.05 1.36
C GLU A 137 -5.69 -12.40 0.79
N ILE A 138 -5.53 -11.63 -0.28
CA ILE A 138 -6.61 -10.97 -1.02
C ILE A 138 -6.52 -11.34 -2.50
N PRO A 139 -7.65 -11.36 -3.22
CA PRO A 139 -7.64 -11.69 -4.64
C PRO A 139 -6.82 -10.70 -5.47
N HIS A 140 -5.87 -11.20 -6.24
CA HIS A 140 -5.18 -10.51 -7.31
C HIS A 140 -4.59 -11.55 -8.28
N LYS A 141 -3.91 -11.12 -9.33
CA LYS A 141 -3.31 -12.01 -10.35
C LYS A 141 -1.80 -12.22 -10.13
N GLY A 142 -1.29 -13.35 -10.61
CA GLY A 142 0.15 -13.57 -10.78
C GLY A 142 0.91 -14.02 -9.54
N GLY A 143 0.25 -14.55 -8.52
CA GLY A 143 0.85 -15.04 -7.29
C GLY A 143 0.02 -14.68 -6.06
N ARG A 144 0.51 -15.07 -4.87
CA ARG A 144 -0.14 -14.67 -3.62
C ARG A 144 0.04 -13.17 -3.39
N THR A 145 -1.06 -12.53 -3.08
CA THR A 145 -1.12 -11.08 -2.79
C THR A 145 -1.71 -10.89 -1.40
N PHE A 146 -1.03 -10.12 -0.56
CA PHE A 146 -1.50 -9.80 0.78
C PHE A 146 -1.96 -8.35 0.89
N GLY A 147 -3.10 -8.17 1.54
CA GLY A 147 -3.45 -6.91 2.17
C GLY A 147 -2.94 -6.89 3.60
N TYR A 148 -2.70 -5.69 4.11
CA TYR A 148 -2.17 -5.49 5.46
C TYR A 148 -3.04 -4.52 6.26
N ARG A 149 -3.25 -4.83 7.54
CA ARG A 149 -3.65 -3.87 8.55
C ARG A 149 -2.45 -3.61 9.45
N VAL A 150 -2.05 -2.37 9.58
CA VAL A 150 -0.92 -1.95 10.41
C VAL A 150 -1.40 -1.01 11.49
N SER A 151 -1.03 -1.26 12.74
CA SER A 151 -1.41 -0.42 13.89
C SER A 151 -0.22 -0.11 14.80
N ASP A 152 -0.16 1.12 15.30
CA ASP A 152 0.77 1.53 16.36
C ASP A 152 0.16 1.43 17.77
N GLY A 153 -1.04 0.83 17.88
CA GLY A 153 -1.83 0.74 19.11
C GLY A 153 -2.83 1.89 19.30
N THR A 154 -2.62 3.03 18.62
CA THR A 154 -3.52 4.19 18.67
C THR A 154 -4.25 4.37 17.34
N HIS A 155 -3.54 4.24 16.24
CA HIS A 155 -4.05 4.39 14.88
C HIS A 155 -3.88 3.11 14.11
N ALA A 156 -4.71 2.94 13.09
CA ALA A 156 -4.62 1.81 12.17
C ALA A 156 -4.79 2.25 10.72
N VAL A 157 -3.98 1.65 9.85
CA VAL A 157 -4.04 1.81 8.39
C VAL A 157 -4.30 0.44 7.77
N ALA A 158 -5.19 0.37 6.78
CA ALA A 158 -5.30 -0.80 5.91
C ALA A 158 -4.72 -0.47 4.54
N TYR A 159 -3.98 -1.42 3.95
CA TYR A 159 -3.28 -1.26 2.69
C TYR A 159 -3.61 -2.41 1.74
N PHE A 160 -4.18 -2.06 0.59
CA PHE A 160 -4.49 -2.96 -0.51
C PHE A 160 -4.00 -2.29 -1.80
N SER A 161 -2.72 -2.49 -2.14
CA SER A 161 -2.13 -1.88 -3.35
C SER A 161 -2.83 -2.35 -4.61
N ASP A 162 -3.07 -3.67 -4.69
CA ASP A 162 -3.71 -4.35 -5.80
C ASP A 162 -4.79 -5.28 -5.27
N HIS A 163 -5.99 -5.15 -5.79
CA HIS A 163 -7.13 -5.93 -5.34
C HIS A 163 -8.09 -6.21 -6.48
N HIS A 164 -8.44 -7.48 -6.68
CA HIS A 164 -9.35 -7.96 -7.73
C HIS A 164 -10.71 -8.41 -7.14
N PRO A 165 -11.60 -7.48 -6.81
CA PRO A 165 -12.86 -7.83 -6.15
C PRO A 165 -13.77 -8.73 -6.99
N LEU A 166 -13.71 -8.61 -8.33
CA LEU A 166 -14.51 -9.44 -9.26
C LEU A 166 -14.05 -10.89 -9.34
N ALA A 167 -12.89 -11.26 -8.75
CA ALA A 167 -12.44 -12.64 -8.68
C ALA A 167 -13.40 -13.56 -7.89
N LEU A 168 -14.20 -13.00 -6.98
CA LEU A 168 -15.19 -13.72 -6.18
C LEU A 168 -16.63 -13.61 -6.72
N GLY A 169 -16.80 -12.93 -7.85
CA GLY A 169 -18.11 -12.67 -8.44
C GLY A 169 -18.43 -11.19 -8.54
N SER A 170 -19.51 -10.85 -9.26
CA SER A 170 -19.87 -9.45 -9.52
C SER A 170 -20.41 -8.69 -8.31
N GLY A 171 -20.85 -9.40 -7.27
CA GLY A 171 -21.52 -8.79 -6.13
C GLY A 171 -22.84 -8.09 -6.49
N PRO A 172 -23.54 -7.56 -5.48
CA PRO A 172 -24.84 -6.91 -5.66
C PRO A 172 -24.76 -5.62 -6.50
N SER A 173 -23.61 -4.91 -6.46
CA SER A 173 -23.39 -3.66 -7.16
C SER A 173 -22.77 -3.83 -8.56
N GLY A 174 -22.37 -5.04 -8.93
CA GLY A 174 -21.60 -5.29 -10.15
C GLY A 174 -20.10 -4.92 -10.07
N LEU A 175 -19.66 -4.42 -8.92
CA LEU A 175 -18.28 -3.95 -8.71
C LEU A 175 -17.36 -5.03 -8.09
N GLY A 176 -17.92 -6.16 -7.70
CA GLY A 176 -17.28 -7.26 -7.03
C GLY A 176 -17.86 -7.55 -5.65
N GLU A 177 -17.60 -8.75 -5.15
CA GLU A 177 -17.96 -9.12 -3.78
C GLU A 177 -17.02 -8.45 -2.77
N LEU A 178 -17.57 -8.07 -1.60
CA LEU A 178 -16.76 -7.58 -0.48
C LEU A 178 -16.04 -8.77 0.17
N HIS A 179 -14.76 -8.94 -0.16
CA HIS A 179 -13.94 -10.03 0.32
C HIS A 179 -13.84 -10.04 1.85
N PRO A 180 -14.15 -11.15 2.56
CA PRO A 180 -14.15 -11.19 4.03
C PRO A 180 -12.81 -10.77 4.66
N ALA A 181 -11.67 -11.17 4.06
CA ALA A 181 -10.35 -10.77 4.53
C ALA A 181 -10.14 -9.25 4.38
N ALA A 182 -10.55 -8.66 3.25
CA ALA A 182 -10.45 -7.22 3.03
C ALA A 182 -11.33 -6.43 4.04
N VAL A 183 -12.55 -6.89 4.31
CA VAL A 183 -13.42 -6.29 5.34
C VAL A 183 -12.78 -6.39 6.73
N ALA A 184 -12.18 -7.54 7.07
CA ALA A 184 -11.54 -7.73 8.37
C ALA A 184 -10.30 -6.82 8.55
N LEU A 185 -9.45 -6.69 7.51
CA LEU A 185 -8.29 -5.81 7.52
C LEU A 185 -8.69 -4.32 7.62
N ALA A 186 -9.73 -3.91 6.90
CA ALA A 186 -10.21 -2.53 6.85
C ALA A 186 -11.09 -2.12 8.03
N ARG A 187 -11.41 -3.04 8.95
CA ARG A 187 -12.35 -2.77 10.06
C ARG A 187 -11.86 -1.62 10.94
N ASP A 188 -12.69 -0.56 11.03
CA ASP A 188 -12.50 0.60 11.91
C ASP A 188 -11.09 1.24 11.80
N VAL A 189 -10.45 1.20 10.60
CA VAL A 189 -9.17 1.86 10.38
C VAL A 189 -9.34 3.37 10.27
N ASP A 190 -8.30 4.11 10.63
CA ASP A 190 -8.27 5.55 10.46
C ASP A 190 -8.05 5.93 8.99
N LEU A 191 -7.34 5.08 8.22
CA LEU A 191 -7.09 5.26 6.79
C LEU A 191 -7.13 3.91 6.06
N LEU A 192 -7.95 3.84 5.02
CA LEU A 192 -7.92 2.78 4.02
C LEU A 192 -7.18 3.29 2.78
N ILE A 193 -6.04 2.70 2.46
CA ILE A 193 -5.31 2.91 1.20
C ILE A 193 -5.67 1.74 0.27
N HIS A 194 -6.32 2.03 -0.84
CA HIS A 194 -6.90 0.97 -1.68
C HIS A 194 -6.71 1.23 -3.16
N ASP A 195 -6.46 0.15 -3.90
CA ASP A 195 -6.47 0.11 -5.36
C ASP A 195 -7.73 0.77 -5.94
N ALA A 196 -7.52 1.78 -6.74
CA ALA A 196 -8.55 2.53 -7.45
C ALA A 196 -8.11 2.81 -8.88
N GLN A 197 -7.51 1.80 -9.53
CA GLN A 197 -6.93 1.95 -10.85
C GLN A 197 -7.98 2.35 -11.88
N TYR A 198 -9.22 1.85 -11.73
CA TYR A 198 -10.29 2.09 -12.68
C TYR A 198 -11.41 2.98 -12.14
N THR A 199 -12.19 3.51 -13.05
CA THR A 199 -13.53 4.04 -12.79
C THR A 199 -14.56 2.92 -12.97
N VAL A 200 -15.78 3.12 -12.44
CA VAL A 200 -16.91 2.18 -12.68
C VAL A 200 -17.13 1.91 -14.17
N GLY A 201 -17.00 2.94 -15.01
CA GLY A 201 -17.19 2.81 -16.45
C GLY A 201 -16.11 1.97 -17.15
N GLU A 202 -14.89 1.96 -16.62
CA GLU A 202 -13.74 1.21 -17.16
C GLU A 202 -13.72 -0.24 -16.65
N LEU A 203 -14.20 -0.46 -15.42
CA LEU A 203 -14.08 -1.75 -14.73
C LEU A 203 -14.59 -2.95 -15.56
N PRO A 204 -15.76 -2.92 -16.23
CA PRO A 204 -16.23 -4.07 -16.97
C PRO A 204 -15.30 -4.53 -18.09
N ALA A 205 -14.62 -3.58 -18.75
CA ALA A 205 -13.71 -3.88 -19.86
C ALA A 205 -12.31 -4.28 -19.39
N LEU A 206 -11.88 -3.84 -18.19
CA LEU A 206 -10.51 -3.96 -17.71
C LEU A 206 -10.35 -4.88 -16.48
N ALA A 207 -11.45 -5.38 -15.92
CA ALA A 207 -11.45 -6.23 -14.73
C ALA A 207 -10.52 -7.46 -14.85
N TYR A 208 -10.34 -7.96 -16.08
CA TYR A 208 -9.45 -9.09 -16.35
C TYR A 208 -7.97 -8.80 -15.97
N LEU A 209 -7.57 -7.55 -15.81
CA LEU A 209 -6.24 -7.16 -15.34
C LEU A 209 -6.06 -7.33 -13.83
N GLY A 210 -7.15 -7.45 -13.07
CA GLY A 210 -7.11 -7.81 -11.67
C GLY A 210 -7.06 -6.64 -10.69
N HIS A 211 -7.63 -5.49 -11.07
CA HIS A 211 -7.68 -4.28 -10.24
C HIS A 211 -9.11 -3.86 -9.89
N SER A 212 -9.20 -2.87 -9.02
CA SER A 212 -10.42 -2.32 -8.44
C SER A 212 -10.77 -0.94 -9.02
N CYS A 213 -11.87 -0.39 -8.53
CA CYS A 213 -12.30 0.98 -8.80
C CYS A 213 -12.54 1.76 -7.50
N ALA A 214 -12.59 3.09 -7.63
CA ALA A 214 -12.78 3.99 -6.49
C ALA A 214 -14.07 3.69 -5.71
N GLU A 215 -15.16 3.40 -6.41
CA GLU A 215 -16.47 3.13 -5.82
C GLU A 215 -16.49 1.81 -5.00
N TYR A 216 -15.73 0.81 -5.43
CA TYR A 216 -15.53 -0.40 -4.62
C TYR A 216 -14.76 -0.09 -3.34
N ALA A 217 -13.65 0.67 -3.44
CA ALA A 217 -12.86 1.07 -2.27
C ALA A 217 -13.71 1.81 -1.23
N ILE A 218 -14.57 2.73 -1.68
CA ILE A 218 -15.51 3.49 -0.83
C ILE A 218 -16.57 2.55 -0.21
N SER A 219 -17.10 1.62 -0.99
CA SER A 219 -18.07 0.63 -0.50
C SER A 219 -17.47 -0.28 0.59
N LEU A 220 -16.22 -0.71 0.39
CA LEU A 220 -15.46 -1.47 1.37
C LEU A 220 -15.23 -0.65 2.65
N ALA A 221 -14.82 0.61 2.51
CA ALA A 221 -14.63 1.54 3.63
C ALA A 221 -15.91 1.70 4.45
N ALA A 222 -17.04 1.95 3.78
CA ALA A 222 -18.34 2.09 4.43
C ALA A 222 -18.75 0.81 5.17
N LYS A 223 -18.56 -0.37 4.56
CA LYS A 223 -18.85 -1.65 5.17
C LYS A 223 -17.99 -1.95 6.38
N ALA A 224 -16.70 -1.56 6.30
CA ALA A 224 -15.72 -1.84 7.35
C ALA A 224 -15.66 -0.77 8.46
N GLY A 225 -16.31 0.38 8.28
CA GLY A 225 -16.23 1.48 9.25
C GLY A 225 -14.91 2.28 9.16
N ALA A 226 -14.21 2.23 8.02
CA ALA A 226 -13.01 3.03 7.82
C ALA A 226 -13.34 4.53 7.79
N ARG A 227 -12.47 5.36 8.37
CA ARG A 227 -12.75 6.78 8.57
C ARG A 227 -12.48 7.64 7.36
N GLN A 228 -11.52 7.25 6.51
CA GLN A 228 -11.16 7.93 5.27
C GLN A 228 -10.57 6.95 4.26
N VAL A 229 -10.61 7.30 2.99
CA VAL A 229 -10.10 6.49 1.88
C VAL A 229 -9.06 7.28 1.10
N CYS A 230 -7.91 6.67 0.90
CA CYS A 230 -6.90 7.10 -0.05
C CYS A 230 -7.00 6.23 -1.30
N LEU A 231 -7.42 6.80 -2.41
CA LEU A 231 -7.40 6.15 -3.71
C LEU A 231 -5.96 6.00 -4.16
N PHE A 232 -5.54 4.79 -4.41
CA PHE A 232 -4.16 4.42 -4.70
C PHE A 232 -4.05 3.67 -6.03
N HIS A 233 -2.85 3.38 -6.48
CA HIS A 233 -2.57 2.57 -7.67
C HIS A 233 -3.27 3.07 -8.93
N HIS A 234 -3.10 4.35 -9.26
CA HIS A 234 -3.77 5.00 -10.39
C HIS A 234 -3.35 4.41 -11.73
N ALA A 235 -4.29 4.33 -12.68
CA ALA A 235 -3.98 3.87 -14.03
C ALA A 235 -2.87 4.73 -14.66
N PRO A 236 -1.87 4.13 -15.34
CA PRO A 236 -0.69 4.84 -15.83
C PRO A 236 -0.97 6.04 -16.75
N ARG A 237 -2.14 6.06 -17.38
CA ARG A 237 -2.58 7.16 -18.27
C ARG A 237 -3.64 8.07 -17.64
N ARG A 238 -3.91 7.94 -16.35
CA ARG A 238 -4.82 8.82 -15.63
C ARG A 238 -4.15 10.16 -15.40
N THR A 239 -4.69 11.21 -16.02
CA THR A 239 -4.14 12.57 -15.88
C THR A 239 -4.43 13.13 -14.49
N ASP A 240 -3.67 14.14 -14.11
CA ASP A 240 -3.84 14.89 -12.86
C ASP A 240 -5.26 15.44 -12.72
N ASP A 241 -5.81 16.03 -13.79
CA ASP A 241 -7.16 16.57 -13.80
C ASP A 241 -8.22 15.48 -13.64
N ALA A 242 -8.00 14.30 -14.26
CA ALA A 242 -8.90 13.16 -14.09
C ALA A 242 -8.86 12.59 -12.66
N LEU A 243 -7.74 12.71 -11.96
CA LEU A 243 -7.62 12.32 -10.54
C LEU A 243 -8.31 13.33 -9.63
N ASP A 244 -8.17 14.62 -9.90
CA ASP A 244 -8.91 15.68 -9.20
C ASP A 244 -10.43 15.49 -9.35
N GLU A 245 -10.90 15.24 -10.58
CA GLU A 245 -12.31 14.97 -10.85
C GLU A 245 -12.80 13.69 -10.14
N LEU A 246 -11.98 12.62 -10.12
CA LEU A 246 -12.33 11.39 -9.44
C LEU A 246 -12.49 11.62 -7.93
N ALA A 247 -11.56 12.32 -7.30
CA ALA A 247 -11.65 12.64 -5.88
C ALA A 247 -12.85 13.58 -5.59
N ALA A 248 -13.05 14.60 -6.42
CA ALA A 248 -14.14 15.56 -6.27
C ALA A 248 -15.54 14.92 -6.36
N ARG A 249 -15.74 13.91 -7.19
CA ARG A 249 -17.02 13.17 -7.29
C ARG A 249 -17.45 12.53 -5.97
N HIS A 250 -16.52 12.28 -5.08
CA HIS A 250 -16.77 11.62 -3.79
C HIS A 250 -16.60 12.56 -2.59
N ALA A 251 -16.35 13.86 -2.83
CA ALA A 251 -16.08 14.84 -1.77
C ALA A 251 -17.27 15.06 -0.82
N ASP A 252 -18.51 14.99 -1.34
CA ASP A 252 -19.74 15.17 -0.55
C ASP A 252 -20.21 13.88 0.13
N GLY A 253 -19.44 12.79 0.04
CA GLY A 253 -19.75 11.52 0.68
C GLY A 253 -19.58 11.57 2.21
N SER A 254 -20.15 10.57 2.90
CA SER A 254 -20.02 10.43 4.36
C SER A 254 -18.61 10.05 4.83
N ILE A 255 -17.75 9.57 3.92
CA ILE A 255 -16.37 9.21 4.18
C ILE A 255 -15.47 10.11 3.35
N PRO A 256 -14.52 10.84 3.96
CA PRO A 256 -13.53 11.61 3.23
C PRO A 256 -12.72 10.75 2.25
N VAL A 257 -12.62 11.19 1.01
CA VAL A 257 -11.90 10.51 -0.07
C VAL A 257 -10.87 11.45 -0.69
N PHE A 258 -9.66 10.97 -0.89
CA PHE A 258 -8.62 11.72 -1.61
C PHE A 258 -7.77 10.77 -2.45
N ALA A 259 -7.11 11.29 -3.48
CA ALA A 259 -6.21 10.51 -4.31
C ALA A 259 -4.76 10.64 -3.81
N ALA A 260 -4.04 9.52 -3.80
CA ALA A 260 -2.62 9.49 -3.45
C ALA A 260 -1.79 10.24 -4.49
N ARG A 261 -0.70 10.86 -4.05
CA ARG A 261 0.29 11.50 -4.92
C ARG A 261 1.69 11.35 -4.35
N ASP A 262 2.67 11.49 -5.20
CA ASP A 262 4.08 11.46 -4.80
C ASP A 262 4.38 12.49 -3.70
N GLY A 263 5.08 12.06 -2.65
CA GLY A 263 5.44 12.90 -1.52
C GLY A 263 4.29 13.32 -0.59
N LEU A 264 3.08 12.79 -0.77
CA LEU A 264 1.97 13.06 0.14
C LEU A 264 2.26 12.51 1.54
N THR A 265 2.12 13.34 2.56
CA THR A 265 2.16 12.93 3.95
C THR A 265 0.78 13.08 4.58
N VAL A 266 0.25 11.99 5.13
CA VAL A 266 -1.02 11.97 5.86
C VAL A 266 -0.72 11.83 7.35
N ARG A 267 -1.22 12.78 8.15
CA ARG A 267 -1.17 12.69 9.61
C ARG A 267 -2.51 12.20 10.12
N LEU A 268 -2.50 11.08 10.82
CA LEU A 268 -3.69 10.56 11.47
C LEU A 268 -3.92 11.33 12.76
N ALA A 269 -5.13 11.88 12.92
CA ALA A 269 -5.49 12.62 14.13
C ALA A 269 -5.77 11.65 15.28
N SER A 270 -5.37 12.05 16.50
CA SER A 270 -5.69 11.32 17.72
C SER A 270 -7.19 11.09 17.84
N ARG A 271 -7.59 9.89 18.28
CA ARG A 271 -8.98 9.61 18.62
C ARG A 271 -9.34 10.45 19.83
N GLU A 272 -10.08 11.53 19.67
CA GLU A 272 -10.68 12.20 20.83
C GLU A 272 -11.59 11.18 21.53
N SER A 273 -11.25 10.84 22.78
CA SER A 273 -12.17 10.10 23.64
C SER A 273 -13.43 10.95 23.76
N PRO A 274 -14.64 10.38 23.65
CA PRO A 274 -15.86 11.11 23.96
C PRO A 274 -15.70 11.71 25.37
N GLN A 275 -15.67 13.04 25.49
CA GLN A 275 -15.75 13.68 26.78
C GLN A 275 -17.11 13.26 27.36
N GLU A 276 -17.08 12.47 28.45
CA GLU A 276 -18.26 12.31 29.31
C GLU A 276 -18.62 13.70 29.80
N GLU A 277 -19.62 14.31 29.19
CA GLU A 277 -20.37 15.42 29.80
C GLU A 277 -20.96 14.91 31.13
N ARG A 278 -20.16 14.96 32.18
CA ARG A 278 -20.72 14.89 33.54
C ARG A 278 -21.46 16.21 33.76
N GLY A 279 -22.76 16.17 33.44
CA GLY A 279 -23.69 17.20 33.81
C GLY A 279 -23.70 17.38 35.32
N LEU A 280 -23.08 18.44 35.80
CA LEU A 280 -23.32 18.98 37.10
C LEU A 280 -24.74 19.56 37.11
N ARG A 281 -25.71 18.75 37.59
CA ARG A 281 -26.98 19.30 38.08
C ARG A 281 -26.77 19.72 39.51
N GLN A 282 -26.75 21.01 39.76
CA GLN A 282 -27.13 21.61 41.04
C GLN A 282 -28.62 21.90 41.05
#